data_71980f7c27a28c705670837a1b76bbeb
#
_entry.id   71980f7c27a28c705670837a1b76bbeb
#
_cell.length_a   1.000
_cell.length_b   1.000
_cell.length_c   1.000
_cell.angle_alpha   90.00
_cell.angle_beta   90.00
_cell.angle_gamma   90.00
#
_symmetry.space_group_name_H-M   'P 1'
#
loop_
_entity.id
_entity.type
_entity.pdbx_description
1 polymer ?
#
loop_
_entity_poly.entity_id
_entity_poly.type
_entity_poly.pdbx_seq_one_letter_code
_entity_poly.pdbx_strand_id
1 'polypeptide(L)'
;PGHADYVKNMVTGAAQMDGAILVVAATDGPMPQTNEHVLLAKQVNVPRIVVFLNKCDMVDDPEMLDLVEMEVRDLLSKYDFDGDNAPVIRGSALGGLNGEPQWEQKVLELMENVDNYIQIPPRDNEKPFLMPVEDVFSITGRGTVVTGRIETGIIHVGDPVEIVGLDEKIRTSTCTGVEMFRKLLDEGEAGDNVGLLMRGIDKKEVKRGMVVAKPGSITPHTKFTAEVYILKKEEGGRHTPFHNKYRPQFYLRTMDITGEVSLPEGVDMVMPGDHVTITVSLIYPVALNEGLRFAIREGGRTVG
;
A
#
# COMPACT_ATOMS: atom_id res chain seq x y z
N PRO A 1 -0.49 -12.85 0.08
CA PRO A 1 0.88 -12.47 0.39
C PRO A 1 1.43 -13.52 1.35
N GLY A 2 2.53 -13.96 1.41
CA GLY A 2 3.12 -15.05 2.19
C GLY A 2 4.25 -15.74 1.45
N HIS A 3 4.43 -15.38 0.19
CA HIS A 3 5.53 -15.81 -0.66
C HIS A 3 6.29 -14.60 -1.18
N ALA A 4 7.62 -14.70 -1.29
CA ALA A 4 8.50 -13.62 -1.75
C ALA A 4 8.06 -12.99 -3.08
N ASP A 5 7.45 -13.77 -3.97
CA ASP A 5 6.96 -13.29 -5.28
C ASP A 5 5.81 -12.27 -5.18
N TYR A 6 5.11 -12.22 -4.03
CA TYR A 6 3.98 -11.30 -3.82
C TYR A 6 4.34 -10.02 -3.04
N VAL A 7 5.59 -9.88 -2.60
CA VAL A 7 6.08 -8.69 -1.87
C VAL A 7 5.80 -7.41 -2.65
N LYS A 8 5.96 -7.42 -3.97
CA LYS A 8 5.64 -6.30 -4.84
C LYS A 8 4.19 -5.85 -4.70
N ASN A 9 3.25 -6.79 -4.71
CA ASN A 9 1.83 -6.49 -4.56
C ASN A 9 1.51 -6.02 -3.14
N MET A 10 2.22 -6.53 -2.14
CA MET A 10 2.09 -6.10 -0.77
C MET A 10 2.55 -4.64 -0.60
N VAL A 11 3.71 -4.26 -1.13
CA VAL A 11 4.21 -2.87 -1.04
C VAL A 11 3.26 -1.87 -1.66
N THR A 12 2.74 -2.17 -2.86
CA THR A 12 1.79 -1.27 -3.53
C THR A 12 0.42 -1.21 -2.85
N GLY A 13 -0.04 -2.32 -2.27
CA GLY A 13 -1.30 -2.38 -1.51
C GLY A 13 -1.16 -1.79 -0.11
N ALA A 14 -0.05 -2.09 0.58
CA ALA A 14 0.17 -1.65 1.96
C ALA A 14 0.28 -0.13 2.10
N ALA A 15 0.80 0.57 1.08
CA ALA A 15 0.86 2.03 1.06
C ALA A 15 -0.54 2.71 1.14
N GLN A 16 -1.60 1.95 0.93
CA GLN A 16 -2.99 2.41 0.95
C GLN A 16 -3.77 1.94 2.19
N MET A 17 -3.12 1.21 3.10
CA MET A 17 -3.79 0.65 4.28
C MET A 17 -3.87 1.67 5.41
N ASP A 18 -5.04 1.79 6.02
CA ASP A 18 -5.28 2.59 7.23
C ASP A 18 -4.92 1.81 8.51
N GLY A 19 -4.75 0.51 8.41
CA GLY A 19 -4.32 -0.41 9.45
C GLY A 19 -4.15 -1.81 8.88
N ALA A 20 -3.67 -2.76 9.69
CA ALA A 20 -3.49 -4.13 9.25
C ALA A 20 -3.94 -5.14 10.30
N ILE A 21 -4.41 -6.30 9.84
CA ILE A 21 -4.59 -7.49 10.65
C ILE A 21 -3.41 -8.43 10.35
N LEU A 22 -2.55 -8.65 11.34
CA LEU A 22 -1.46 -9.62 11.24
C LEU A 22 -1.98 -10.99 11.69
N VAL A 23 -2.02 -11.96 10.78
CA VAL A 23 -2.43 -13.32 11.08
C VAL A 23 -1.20 -14.19 11.29
N VAL A 24 -1.07 -14.79 12.49
CA VAL A 24 0.02 -15.70 12.86
C VAL A 24 -0.60 -17.02 13.31
N ALA A 25 -0.06 -18.14 12.85
CA ALA A 25 -0.50 -19.44 13.32
C ALA A 25 0.09 -19.70 14.73
N ALA A 26 -0.77 -20.00 15.70
CA ALA A 26 -0.35 -20.30 17.07
C ALA A 26 0.53 -21.57 17.17
N THR A 27 0.40 -22.47 16.18
CA THR A 27 1.21 -23.68 16.09
C THR A 27 2.66 -23.44 15.70
N ASP A 28 2.93 -22.36 14.95
CA ASP A 28 4.23 -22.11 14.32
C ASP A 28 4.94 -20.86 14.87
N GLY A 29 4.17 -19.94 15.47
CA GLY A 29 4.67 -18.63 15.90
C GLY A 29 5.08 -17.71 14.75
N PRO A 30 5.81 -16.61 15.04
CA PRO A 30 6.29 -15.69 14.03
C PRO A 30 7.38 -16.32 13.15
N MET A 31 7.08 -16.49 11.88
CA MET A 31 8.01 -17.03 10.87
C MET A 31 8.85 -15.91 10.22
N PRO A 32 9.93 -16.24 9.47
CA PRO A 32 10.72 -15.23 8.74
C PRO A 32 9.87 -14.31 7.86
N GLN A 33 8.85 -14.84 7.17
CA GLN A 33 7.91 -14.04 6.38
C GLN A 33 7.09 -13.07 7.22
N THR A 34 6.74 -13.46 8.46
CA THR A 34 6.04 -12.57 9.40
C THR A 34 6.89 -11.35 9.71
N ASN A 35 8.19 -11.54 9.93
CA ASN A 35 9.15 -10.45 10.11
C ASN A 35 9.20 -9.52 8.91
N GLU A 36 9.28 -10.06 7.69
CA GLU A 36 9.28 -9.27 6.46
C GLU A 36 7.99 -8.46 6.29
N HIS A 37 6.84 -9.05 6.61
CA HIS A 37 5.55 -8.37 6.52
C HIS A 37 5.44 -7.21 7.50
N VAL A 38 5.86 -7.39 8.76
CA VAL A 38 5.84 -6.31 9.76
C VAL A 38 6.83 -5.20 9.39
N LEU A 39 8.04 -5.55 8.94
CA LEU A 39 9.01 -4.59 8.42
C LEU A 39 8.43 -3.78 7.24
N LEU A 40 7.82 -4.44 6.27
CA LEU A 40 7.21 -3.77 5.12
C LEU A 40 6.05 -2.88 5.53
N ALA A 41 5.18 -3.34 6.44
CA ALA A 41 4.10 -2.52 6.99
C ALA A 41 4.63 -1.23 7.62
N LYS A 42 5.76 -1.33 8.35
CA LYS A 42 6.43 -0.15 8.91
C LYS A 42 6.98 0.79 7.83
N GLN A 43 7.66 0.24 6.84
CA GLN A 43 8.26 1.01 5.74
C GLN A 43 7.23 1.79 4.91
N VAL A 44 6.02 1.23 4.75
CA VAL A 44 4.91 1.91 4.05
C VAL A 44 4.00 2.71 4.99
N ASN A 45 4.41 2.89 6.24
CA ASN A 45 3.72 3.67 7.26
C ASN A 45 2.30 3.19 7.59
N VAL A 46 2.07 1.88 7.65
CA VAL A 46 0.85 1.34 8.28
C VAL A 46 0.81 1.81 9.73
N PRO A 47 -0.21 2.54 10.18
CA PRO A 47 -0.16 3.20 11.48
C PRO A 47 -0.35 2.24 12.65
N ARG A 48 -1.18 1.21 12.50
CA ARG A 48 -1.55 0.26 13.58
C ARG A 48 -1.76 -1.15 13.05
N ILE A 49 -1.45 -2.13 13.90
CA ILE A 49 -1.63 -3.56 13.61
C ILE A 49 -2.46 -4.19 14.72
N VAL A 50 -3.51 -4.92 14.36
CA VAL A 50 -4.24 -5.84 15.22
C VAL A 50 -3.76 -7.26 14.89
N VAL A 51 -3.56 -8.10 15.89
CA VAL A 51 -3.06 -9.47 15.70
C VAL A 51 -4.17 -10.48 15.86
N PHE A 52 -4.24 -11.46 14.96
CA PHE A 52 -5.07 -12.64 15.10
C PHE A 52 -4.18 -13.89 15.20
N LEU A 53 -4.07 -14.46 16.40
CA LEU A 53 -3.44 -15.76 16.60
C LEU A 53 -4.40 -16.85 16.16
N ASN A 54 -4.17 -17.36 14.97
CA ASN A 54 -5.03 -18.37 14.34
C ASN A 54 -4.61 -19.79 14.71
N LYS A 55 -5.49 -20.76 14.53
CA LYS A 55 -5.29 -22.18 14.83
C LYS A 55 -5.13 -22.48 16.33
N CYS A 56 -5.70 -21.67 17.20
CA CYS A 56 -5.65 -21.94 18.64
C CYS A 56 -6.42 -23.22 19.04
N ASP A 57 -7.31 -23.72 18.20
CA ASP A 57 -7.97 -25.00 18.32
C ASP A 57 -7.01 -26.21 18.21
N MET A 58 -5.81 -26.01 17.69
CA MET A 58 -4.78 -27.05 17.54
C MET A 58 -3.71 -27.00 18.63
N VAL A 59 -3.82 -26.11 19.61
CA VAL A 59 -2.85 -25.94 20.71
C VAL A 59 -3.54 -26.15 22.02
N ASP A 60 -3.22 -27.29 22.68
CA ASP A 60 -3.83 -27.69 23.95
C ASP A 60 -3.18 -27.00 25.16
N ASP A 61 -1.93 -26.53 25.01
CA ASP A 61 -1.15 -25.93 26.09
C ASP A 61 -1.31 -24.38 26.09
N PRO A 62 -1.95 -23.81 27.14
CA PRO A 62 -2.08 -22.37 27.28
C PRO A 62 -0.75 -21.64 27.38
N GLU A 63 0.31 -22.24 27.95
CA GLU A 63 1.63 -21.62 28.10
C GLU A 63 2.29 -21.38 26.70
N MET A 64 2.02 -22.32 25.76
CA MET A 64 2.44 -22.14 24.37
C MET A 64 1.78 -20.93 23.70
N LEU A 65 0.48 -20.72 23.93
CA LEU A 65 -0.23 -19.55 23.41
C LEU A 65 0.33 -18.25 23.99
N ASP A 66 0.65 -18.24 25.30
CA ASP A 66 1.25 -17.08 25.95
C ASP A 66 2.65 -16.78 25.39
N LEU A 67 3.46 -17.81 25.14
CA LEU A 67 4.78 -17.66 24.53
C LEU A 67 4.70 -17.07 23.12
N VAL A 68 3.83 -17.63 22.27
CA VAL A 68 3.68 -17.14 20.89
C VAL A 68 3.15 -15.68 20.88
N GLU A 69 2.23 -15.34 21.77
CA GLU A 69 1.76 -13.96 21.91
C GLU A 69 2.89 -13.01 22.29
N MET A 70 3.74 -13.41 23.26
CA MET A 70 4.90 -12.62 23.67
C MET A 70 5.88 -12.41 22.50
N GLU A 71 6.20 -13.47 21.74
CA GLU A 71 7.07 -13.35 20.56
C GLU A 71 6.52 -12.41 19.50
N VAL A 72 5.20 -12.40 19.29
CA VAL A 72 4.54 -11.48 18.34
C VAL A 72 4.61 -10.03 18.85
N ARG A 73 4.39 -9.81 20.15
CA ARG A 73 4.51 -8.48 20.77
C ARG A 73 5.94 -7.93 20.68
N ASP A 74 6.94 -8.76 20.94
CA ASP A 74 8.35 -8.42 20.78
C ASP A 74 8.69 -8.10 19.33
N LEU A 75 8.14 -8.84 18.36
CA LEU A 75 8.31 -8.57 16.95
C LEU A 75 7.72 -7.21 16.56
N LEU A 76 6.51 -6.88 17.01
CA LEU A 76 5.89 -5.59 16.76
C LEU A 76 6.73 -4.44 17.35
N SER A 77 7.16 -4.58 18.61
CA SER A 77 7.99 -3.58 19.31
C SER A 77 9.35 -3.38 18.64
N LYS A 78 9.96 -4.46 18.13
CA LYS A 78 11.22 -4.41 17.36
C LYS A 78 11.13 -3.49 16.14
N TYR A 79 9.97 -3.38 15.51
CA TYR A 79 9.73 -2.54 14.34
C TYR A 79 8.95 -1.25 14.67
N ASP A 80 9.01 -0.81 15.94
CA ASP A 80 8.39 0.43 16.44
C ASP A 80 6.86 0.48 16.24
N PHE A 81 6.18 -0.65 16.29
CA PHE A 81 4.75 -0.70 16.56
C PHE A 81 4.51 -0.78 18.06
N ASP A 82 3.31 -0.41 18.52
CA ASP A 82 2.90 -0.51 19.91
C ASP A 82 2.60 -1.97 20.29
N GLY A 83 3.66 -2.78 20.44
CA GLY A 83 3.52 -4.21 20.73
C GLY A 83 2.87 -4.50 22.08
N ASP A 84 3.08 -3.63 23.07
CA ASP A 84 2.52 -3.81 24.41
C ASP A 84 1.00 -3.65 24.45
N ASN A 85 0.46 -2.67 23.69
CA ASN A 85 -0.97 -2.35 23.68
C ASN A 85 -1.71 -2.85 22.42
N ALA A 86 -1.00 -3.41 21.45
CA ALA A 86 -1.65 -3.97 20.26
C ALA A 86 -2.64 -5.09 20.66
N PRO A 87 -3.90 -5.04 20.20
CA PRO A 87 -4.85 -6.12 20.44
C PRO A 87 -4.37 -7.42 19.82
N VAL A 88 -4.34 -8.50 20.61
CA VAL A 88 -4.03 -9.85 20.18
C VAL A 88 -5.21 -10.76 20.48
N ILE A 89 -5.87 -11.24 19.46
CA ILE A 89 -7.06 -12.09 19.56
C ILE A 89 -6.66 -13.53 19.24
N ARG A 90 -6.91 -14.43 20.19
CA ARG A 90 -6.66 -15.87 20.07
C ARG A 90 -7.89 -16.56 19.51
N GLY A 91 -7.80 -17.22 18.36
CA GLY A 91 -8.96 -17.79 17.71
C GLY A 91 -8.64 -18.91 16.72
N SER A 92 -9.70 -19.44 16.13
CA SER A 92 -9.65 -20.38 15.01
C SER A 92 -10.57 -19.88 13.90
N ALA A 93 -9.97 -19.46 12.79
CA ALA A 93 -10.75 -19.02 11.64
C ALA A 93 -11.56 -20.18 11.02
N LEU A 94 -11.02 -21.40 11.05
CA LEU A 94 -11.71 -22.59 10.56
C LEU A 94 -12.89 -22.94 11.47
N GLY A 95 -12.70 -22.93 12.79
CA GLY A 95 -13.79 -23.15 13.74
C GLY A 95 -14.90 -22.12 13.61
N GLY A 96 -14.56 -20.84 13.45
CA GLY A 96 -15.53 -19.78 13.16
C GLY A 96 -16.27 -20.01 11.85
N LEU A 97 -15.59 -20.41 10.77
CA LEU A 97 -16.23 -20.74 9.50
C LEU A 97 -17.19 -21.93 9.59
N ASN A 98 -16.88 -22.91 10.44
CA ASN A 98 -17.71 -24.06 10.69
C ASN A 98 -18.92 -23.78 11.62
N GLY A 99 -19.06 -22.56 12.11
CA GLY A 99 -20.18 -22.16 12.98
C GLY A 99 -20.01 -22.60 14.44
N GLU A 100 -18.78 -22.80 14.92
CA GLU A 100 -18.51 -23.07 16.33
C GLU A 100 -18.61 -21.78 17.14
N PRO A 101 -19.59 -21.63 18.06
CA PRO A 101 -19.93 -20.35 18.67
C PRO A 101 -18.77 -19.66 19.39
N GLN A 102 -17.91 -20.43 20.03
CA GLN A 102 -16.71 -19.90 20.72
C GLN A 102 -15.74 -19.21 19.77
N TRP A 103 -15.57 -19.75 18.54
CA TRP A 103 -14.66 -19.20 17.55
C TRP A 103 -15.30 -18.10 16.70
N GLU A 104 -16.62 -18.18 16.45
CA GLU A 104 -17.36 -17.06 15.86
C GLU A 104 -17.25 -15.80 16.74
N GLN A 105 -17.38 -15.97 18.07
CA GLN A 105 -17.22 -14.86 19.01
C GLN A 105 -15.82 -14.23 18.93
N LYS A 106 -14.76 -15.02 18.70
CA LYS A 106 -13.39 -14.51 18.53
C LYS A 106 -13.21 -13.74 17.22
N VAL A 107 -13.90 -14.12 16.15
CA VAL A 107 -13.91 -13.34 14.90
C VAL A 107 -14.65 -12.01 15.11
N LEU A 108 -15.75 -12.01 15.84
CA LEU A 108 -16.45 -10.76 16.18
C LEU A 108 -15.58 -9.85 17.06
N GLU A 109 -14.90 -10.42 18.08
CA GLU A 109 -13.94 -9.69 18.92
C GLU A 109 -12.79 -9.07 18.09
N LEU A 110 -12.29 -9.79 17.07
CA LEU A 110 -11.31 -9.25 16.14
C LEU A 110 -11.86 -8.00 15.43
N MET A 111 -13.08 -8.08 14.90
CA MET A 111 -13.67 -6.94 14.18
C MET A 111 -13.95 -5.75 15.10
N GLU A 112 -14.40 -6.00 16.33
CA GLU A 112 -14.58 -4.94 17.34
C GLU A 112 -13.24 -4.25 17.67
N ASN A 113 -12.14 -5.02 17.78
CA ASN A 113 -10.81 -4.44 17.99
C ASN A 113 -10.31 -3.68 16.76
N VAL A 114 -10.62 -4.12 15.55
CA VAL A 114 -10.32 -3.36 14.33
C VAL A 114 -11.02 -2.01 14.37
N ASP A 115 -12.32 -1.99 14.67
CA ASP A 115 -13.12 -0.76 14.70
C ASP A 115 -12.67 0.22 15.80
N ASN A 116 -12.27 -0.29 16.98
CA ASN A 116 -11.87 0.54 18.11
C ASN A 116 -10.41 0.97 18.10
N TYR A 117 -9.49 0.11 17.60
CA TYR A 117 -8.06 0.35 17.67
C TYR A 117 -7.51 1.04 16.42
N ILE A 118 -7.99 0.68 15.22
CA ILE A 118 -7.56 1.29 13.96
C ILE A 118 -8.37 2.57 13.74
N GLN A 119 -7.70 3.71 13.87
CA GLN A 119 -8.34 5.01 13.62
C GLN A 119 -8.41 5.29 12.13
N ILE A 120 -9.59 5.71 11.66
CA ILE A 120 -9.73 6.21 10.29
C ILE A 120 -8.96 7.54 10.19
N PRO A 121 -7.95 7.65 9.30
CA PRO A 121 -7.21 8.89 9.12
C PRO A 121 -8.12 9.98 8.52
N PRO A 122 -7.80 11.26 8.75
CA PRO A 122 -8.49 12.36 8.07
C PRO A 122 -8.49 12.15 6.56
N ARG A 123 -9.62 12.36 5.91
CA ARG A 123 -9.78 12.24 4.46
C ARG A 123 -9.62 13.60 3.80
N ASP A 124 -8.78 13.67 2.77
CA ASP A 124 -8.50 14.89 2.00
C ASP A 124 -9.60 15.17 0.96
N ASN A 125 -10.87 15.28 1.40
CA ASN A 125 -12.01 15.49 0.50
C ASN A 125 -12.03 16.87 -0.15
N GLU A 126 -11.39 17.87 0.45
CA GLU A 126 -11.31 19.25 -0.06
C GLU A 126 -10.31 19.41 -1.21
N LYS A 127 -9.38 18.48 -1.38
CA LYS A 127 -8.41 18.50 -2.47
C LYS A 127 -9.06 18.06 -3.80
N PRO A 128 -8.46 18.40 -4.95
CA PRO A 128 -8.91 17.89 -6.24
C PRO A 128 -8.94 16.35 -6.24
N PHE A 129 -9.96 15.78 -6.88
CA PHE A 129 -10.07 14.34 -7.04
C PHE A 129 -8.84 13.74 -7.71
N LEU A 130 -8.34 12.66 -7.12
CA LEU A 130 -7.25 11.84 -7.65
C LEU A 130 -7.38 10.40 -7.19
N MET A 131 -7.32 9.47 -8.15
CA MET A 131 -7.35 8.03 -7.93
C MET A 131 -6.26 7.33 -8.74
N PRO A 132 -5.25 6.72 -8.11
CA PRO A 132 -4.29 5.85 -8.79
C PRO A 132 -4.96 4.62 -9.39
N VAL A 133 -4.61 4.26 -10.62
CA VAL A 133 -5.14 3.09 -11.31
C VAL A 133 -4.46 1.82 -10.80
N GLU A 134 -5.25 0.89 -10.26
CA GLU A 134 -4.78 -0.43 -9.81
C GLU A 134 -5.02 -1.49 -10.87
N ASP A 135 -6.22 -1.54 -11.42
CA ASP A 135 -6.59 -2.48 -12.47
C ASP A 135 -7.60 -1.88 -13.45
N VAL A 136 -7.72 -2.50 -14.62
CA VAL A 136 -8.61 -2.04 -15.69
C VAL A 136 -9.36 -3.22 -16.27
N PHE A 137 -10.67 -3.12 -16.29
CA PHE A 137 -11.56 -4.14 -16.82
C PHE A 137 -12.39 -3.59 -17.99
N SER A 138 -12.79 -4.46 -18.91
CA SER A 138 -13.78 -4.16 -19.93
C SER A 138 -15.04 -4.93 -19.62
N ILE A 139 -16.18 -4.23 -19.49
CA ILE A 139 -17.49 -4.84 -19.28
C ILE A 139 -18.29 -4.71 -20.57
N THR A 140 -18.66 -5.85 -21.14
CA THR A 140 -19.45 -5.89 -22.39
C THR A 140 -20.74 -5.08 -22.25
N GLY A 141 -20.96 -4.12 -23.15
CA GLY A 141 -22.12 -3.24 -23.15
C GLY A 141 -22.10 -2.08 -22.13
N ARG A 142 -21.09 -2.01 -21.26
CA ARG A 142 -20.96 -0.91 -20.28
C ARG A 142 -19.74 -0.02 -20.51
N GLY A 143 -18.62 -0.58 -21.02
CA GLY A 143 -17.40 0.16 -21.29
C GLY A 143 -16.22 -0.27 -20.42
N THR A 144 -15.28 0.65 -20.21
CA THR A 144 -14.07 0.43 -19.43
C THR A 144 -14.32 0.81 -17.98
N VAL A 145 -13.97 -0.10 -17.06
CA VAL A 145 -13.98 0.13 -15.62
C VAL A 145 -12.54 0.22 -15.12
N VAL A 146 -12.24 1.27 -14.40
CA VAL A 146 -10.93 1.52 -13.78
C VAL A 146 -11.09 1.40 -12.27
N THR A 147 -10.31 0.54 -11.63
CA THR A 147 -10.36 0.36 -10.17
C THR A 147 -9.17 1.00 -9.49
N GLY A 148 -9.40 1.47 -8.28
CA GLY A 148 -8.38 2.04 -7.41
C GLY A 148 -8.96 2.55 -6.12
N ARG A 149 -8.07 2.99 -5.22
CA ARG A 149 -8.45 3.74 -4.03
C ARG A 149 -8.38 5.24 -4.33
N ILE A 150 -9.42 5.97 -4.00
CA ILE A 150 -9.42 7.44 -4.10
C ILE A 150 -8.41 7.98 -3.08
N GLU A 151 -7.37 8.67 -3.57
CA GLU A 151 -6.30 9.26 -2.74
C GLU A 151 -6.76 10.58 -2.14
N THR A 152 -7.38 11.44 -2.94
CA THR A 152 -7.90 12.75 -2.54
C THR A 152 -9.18 13.10 -3.27
N GLY A 153 -9.96 14.00 -2.68
CA GLY A 153 -11.16 14.60 -3.28
C GLY A 153 -12.37 13.69 -3.34
N ILE A 154 -13.37 14.16 -4.07
CA ILE A 154 -14.65 13.49 -4.29
C ILE A 154 -14.88 13.38 -5.79
N ILE A 155 -15.46 12.30 -6.26
CA ILE A 155 -15.91 12.06 -7.64
C ILE A 155 -17.41 11.77 -7.65
N HIS A 156 -18.14 12.46 -8.53
CA HIS A 156 -19.55 12.20 -8.76
C HIS A 156 -19.80 11.54 -10.12
N VAL A 157 -20.90 10.86 -10.22
CA VAL A 157 -21.37 10.38 -11.53
C VAL A 157 -21.68 11.60 -12.41
N GLY A 158 -21.07 11.66 -13.59
CA GLY A 158 -21.16 12.77 -14.53
C GLY A 158 -19.92 13.66 -14.58
N ASP A 159 -19.00 13.56 -13.63
CA ASP A 159 -17.81 14.39 -13.58
C ASP A 159 -16.86 14.10 -14.73
N PRO A 160 -16.29 15.18 -15.34
CA PRO A 160 -15.19 15.04 -16.29
C PRO A 160 -13.91 14.67 -15.54
N VAL A 161 -13.11 13.80 -16.14
CA VAL A 161 -11.84 13.35 -15.59
C VAL A 161 -10.76 13.28 -16.65
N GLU A 162 -9.51 13.36 -16.21
CA GLU A 162 -8.32 13.10 -17.01
C GLU A 162 -7.58 11.86 -16.54
N ILE A 163 -6.99 11.13 -17.48
CA ILE A 163 -6.12 10.00 -17.21
C ILE A 163 -4.71 10.40 -17.61
N VAL A 164 -3.80 10.38 -16.63
CA VAL A 164 -2.46 10.97 -16.71
C VAL A 164 -1.40 9.94 -16.31
N GLY A 165 -0.28 9.93 -17.03
CA GLY A 165 0.91 9.14 -16.74
C GLY A 165 1.24 8.12 -17.82
N LEU A 166 2.47 7.56 -17.74
CA LEU A 166 3.10 6.59 -18.65
C LEU A 166 3.44 7.11 -20.05
N ASP A 167 2.83 8.18 -20.49
CA ASP A 167 3.14 8.92 -21.69
C ASP A 167 2.76 10.41 -21.48
N GLU A 168 3.07 11.26 -22.44
CA GLU A 168 2.74 12.69 -22.40
C GLU A 168 1.27 12.97 -22.79
N LYS A 169 0.57 11.97 -23.33
CA LYS A 169 -0.82 12.12 -23.76
C LYS A 169 -1.76 12.10 -22.57
N ILE A 170 -2.39 13.21 -22.29
CA ILE A 170 -3.51 13.30 -21.34
C ILE A 170 -4.79 12.87 -22.08
N ARG A 171 -5.52 11.93 -21.49
CA ARG A 171 -6.77 11.40 -22.02
C ARG A 171 -7.92 11.96 -21.20
N THR A 172 -8.94 12.44 -21.86
CA THR A 172 -10.15 12.95 -21.20
C THR A 172 -11.27 11.92 -21.26
N SER A 173 -12.04 11.81 -20.19
CA SER A 173 -13.19 10.94 -20.10
C SER A 173 -14.26 11.55 -19.19
N THR A 174 -15.38 10.86 -19.01
CA THR A 174 -16.42 11.18 -18.04
C THR A 174 -16.68 9.95 -17.18
N CYS A 175 -16.73 10.14 -15.86
CA CYS A 175 -17.18 9.11 -14.94
C CYS A 175 -18.69 8.92 -15.10
N THR A 176 -19.12 7.74 -15.57
CA THR A 176 -20.55 7.44 -15.78
C THR A 176 -21.13 6.51 -14.74
N GLY A 177 -20.32 6.06 -13.78
CA GLY A 177 -20.76 5.26 -12.64
C GLY A 177 -19.64 5.07 -11.66
N VAL A 178 -20.00 5.02 -10.39
CA VAL A 178 -19.13 4.68 -9.25
C VAL A 178 -19.69 3.41 -8.63
N GLU A 179 -18.86 2.40 -8.41
CA GLU A 179 -19.26 1.12 -7.84
C GLU A 179 -18.29 0.73 -6.71
N MET A 180 -18.83 0.33 -5.56
CA MET A 180 -18.09 -0.22 -4.44
C MET A 180 -18.81 -1.46 -3.90
N PHE A 181 -18.10 -2.59 -3.76
CA PHE A 181 -18.67 -3.87 -3.28
C PHE A 181 -19.97 -4.29 -4.00
N ARG A 182 -20.02 -4.13 -5.35
CA ARG A 182 -21.19 -4.42 -6.20
C ARG A 182 -22.41 -3.52 -5.93
N LYS A 183 -22.21 -2.39 -5.26
CA LYS A 183 -23.25 -1.37 -5.07
C LYS A 183 -22.89 -0.15 -5.90
N LEU A 184 -23.89 0.37 -6.64
CA LEU A 184 -23.76 1.63 -7.35
C LEU A 184 -23.88 2.77 -6.33
N LEU A 185 -23.00 3.75 -6.45
CA LEU A 185 -22.96 4.95 -5.64
C LEU A 185 -23.15 6.18 -6.52
N ASP A 186 -23.67 7.25 -5.97
CA ASP A 186 -23.76 8.55 -6.64
C ASP A 186 -22.42 9.27 -6.65
N GLU A 187 -21.59 9.02 -5.63
CA GLU A 187 -20.27 9.60 -5.43
C GLU A 187 -19.32 8.62 -4.74
N GLY A 188 -18.01 8.92 -4.86
CA GLY A 188 -16.94 8.26 -4.08
C GLY A 188 -16.02 9.31 -3.50
N GLU A 189 -15.52 9.08 -2.28
CA GLU A 189 -14.68 10.02 -1.54
C GLU A 189 -13.29 9.45 -1.21
N ALA A 190 -12.38 10.34 -0.79
CA ALA A 190 -11.03 9.95 -0.41
C ALA A 190 -11.04 8.81 0.60
N GLY A 191 -10.29 7.74 0.29
CA GLY A 191 -10.24 6.52 1.08
C GLY A 191 -11.08 5.37 0.55
N ASP A 192 -12.06 5.62 -0.31
CA ASP A 192 -12.89 4.58 -0.90
C ASP A 192 -12.14 3.77 -1.95
N ASN A 193 -12.34 2.45 -1.94
CA ASN A 193 -11.91 1.55 -3.02
C ASN A 193 -13.06 1.38 -4.01
N VAL A 194 -12.93 1.97 -5.18
CA VAL A 194 -14.02 2.04 -6.15
C VAL A 194 -13.64 1.52 -7.52
N GLY A 195 -14.65 1.11 -8.29
CA GLY A 195 -14.59 0.96 -9.73
C GLY A 195 -15.29 2.13 -10.40
N LEU A 196 -14.58 2.88 -11.23
CA LEU A 196 -15.12 3.98 -12.02
C LEU A 196 -15.43 3.52 -13.43
N LEU A 197 -16.69 3.65 -13.84
CA LEU A 197 -17.11 3.40 -15.22
C LEU A 197 -16.78 4.63 -16.07
N MET A 198 -15.96 4.43 -17.09
CA MET A 198 -15.39 5.48 -17.93
C MET A 198 -16.03 5.50 -19.30
N ARG A 199 -16.43 6.68 -19.78
CA ARG A 199 -17.04 6.86 -21.09
C ARG A 199 -15.99 7.11 -22.18
N GLY A 200 -16.11 6.40 -23.31
CA GLY A 200 -15.36 6.74 -24.54
C GLY A 200 -13.86 6.48 -24.44
N ILE A 201 -13.42 5.64 -23.53
CA ILE A 201 -12.02 5.24 -23.40
C ILE A 201 -11.89 3.71 -23.54
N ASP A 202 -10.90 3.26 -24.30
CA ASP A 202 -10.62 1.84 -24.47
C ASP A 202 -9.74 1.34 -23.30
N LYS A 203 -9.97 0.08 -22.87
CA LYS A 203 -9.13 -0.60 -21.86
C LYS A 203 -7.63 -0.50 -22.17
N LYS A 204 -7.23 -0.49 -23.44
CA LYS A 204 -5.83 -0.43 -23.88
C LYS A 204 -5.19 0.94 -23.62
N GLU A 205 -6.00 1.98 -23.46
CA GLU A 205 -5.54 3.35 -23.25
C GLU A 205 -5.27 3.66 -21.78
N VAL A 206 -5.73 2.80 -20.85
CA VAL A 206 -5.55 2.95 -19.42
C VAL A 206 -4.75 1.78 -18.89
N LYS A 207 -3.77 2.07 -18.05
CA LYS A 207 -2.88 1.06 -17.47
C LYS A 207 -2.65 1.34 -15.99
N ARG A 208 -2.36 0.29 -15.23
CA ARG A 208 -1.84 0.41 -13.87
C ARG A 208 -0.63 1.36 -13.84
N GLY A 209 -0.59 2.24 -12.85
CA GLY A 209 0.44 3.28 -12.71
C GLY A 209 0.06 4.64 -13.28
N MET A 210 -1.00 4.73 -14.09
CA MET A 210 -1.67 5.99 -14.41
C MET A 210 -2.52 6.46 -13.23
N VAL A 211 -3.00 7.70 -13.30
CA VAL A 211 -3.99 8.23 -12.35
C VAL A 211 -5.22 8.74 -13.09
N VAL A 212 -6.39 8.61 -12.47
CA VAL A 212 -7.60 9.32 -12.86
C VAL A 212 -7.71 10.54 -11.95
N ALA A 213 -7.83 11.71 -12.51
CA ALA A 213 -7.79 12.96 -11.76
C ALA A 213 -8.79 14.00 -12.28
N LYS A 214 -9.08 14.99 -11.44
CA LYS A 214 -9.81 16.18 -11.87
C LYS A 214 -9.04 16.87 -12.99
N PRO A 215 -9.70 17.33 -14.07
CA PRO A 215 -9.01 17.96 -15.20
C PRO A 215 -8.08 19.11 -14.77
N GLY A 216 -6.83 19.07 -15.25
CA GLY A 216 -5.82 20.09 -14.99
C GLY A 216 -5.22 20.08 -13.58
N SER A 217 -5.54 19.10 -12.72
CA SER A 217 -5.08 19.07 -11.33
C SER A 217 -3.71 18.42 -11.14
N ILE A 218 -3.25 17.62 -12.09
CA ILE A 218 -1.95 16.93 -12.03
C ILE A 218 -1.34 16.81 -13.43
N THR A 219 -0.01 16.84 -13.50
CA THR A 219 0.76 16.71 -14.74
C THR A 219 1.76 15.55 -14.66
N PRO A 220 2.10 14.92 -15.82
CA PRO A 220 3.13 13.89 -15.85
C PRO A 220 4.53 14.51 -15.85
N HIS A 221 5.46 13.92 -15.12
CA HIS A 221 6.85 14.35 -15.02
C HIS A 221 7.80 13.16 -15.19
N THR A 222 8.93 13.38 -15.86
CA THR A 222 10.04 12.44 -15.97
C THR A 222 11.17 12.73 -15.00
N LYS A 223 11.18 13.91 -14.38
CA LYS A 223 12.27 14.35 -13.49
C LYS A 223 11.71 15.00 -12.24
N PHE A 224 12.26 14.64 -11.09
CA PHE A 224 11.90 15.24 -9.81
C PHE A 224 13.09 15.23 -8.85
N THR A 225 13.01 16.07 -7.83
CA THR A 225 13.95 16.12 -6.71
C THR A 225 13.26 15.58 -5.46
N ALA A 226 13.97 14.78 -4.66
CA ALA A 226 13.41 14.19 -3.47
C ALA A 226 14.45 14.09 -2.34
N GLU A 227 13.96 14.21 -1.11
CA GLU A 227 14.73 13.87 0.08
C GLU A 227 14.52 12.39 0.38
N VAL A 228 15.60 11.65 0.54
CA VAL A 228 15.56 10.20 0.75
C VAL A 228 16.40 9.81 1.95
N TYR A 229 15.94 8.79 2.65
CA TYR A 229 16.70 8.07 3.67
C TYR A 229 17.09 6.70 3.12
N ILE A 230 18.36 6.36 3.16
CA ILE A 230 18.85 5.06 2.69
C ILE A 230 18.92 4.09 3.85
N LEU A 231 18.12 3.03 3.77
CA LEU A 231 18.00 2.03 4.82
C LEU A 231 19.32 1.32 5.09
N LYS A 232 19.66 1.15 6.38
CA LYS A 232 20.81 0.37 6.84
C LYS A 232 20.58 -1.12 6.63
N LYS A 233 21.67 -1.90 6.74
CA LYS A 233 21.60 -3.37 6.66
C LYS A 233 20.69 -3.96 7.75
N GLU A 234 20.77 -3.42 8.96
CA GLU A 234 19.95 -3.86 10.10
C GLU A 234 18.46 -3.57 9.91
N GLU A 235 18.12 -2.59 9.06
CA GLU A 235 16.77 -2.21 8.65
C GLU A 235 16.30 -2.99 7.41
N GLY A 236 17.05 -4.00 6.97
CA GLY A 236 16.77 -4.78 5.77
C GLY A 236 17.24 -4.14 4.46
N GLY A 237 17.92 -2.98 4.54
CA GLY A 237 18.39 -2.21 3.40
C GLY A 237 19.73 -2.67 2.83
N ARG A 238 20.48 -1.70 2.31
CA ARG A 238 21.80 -1.92 1.69
C ARG A 238 22.91 -2.08 2.74
N HIS A 239 23.99 -2.74 2.32
CA HIS A 239 25.24 -2.82 3.07
C HIS A 239 26.43 -2.16 2.34
N THR A 240 26.19 -1.69 1.12
CA THR A 240 27.20 -1.00 0.29
C THR A 240 26.68 0.37 -0.13
N PRO A 241 27.58 1.37 -0.31
CA PRO A 241 27.18 2.66 -0.85
C PRO A 241 26.70 2.54 -2.31
N PHE A 242 26.00 3.56 -2.79
CA PHE A 242 25.77 3.74 -4.22
C PHE A 242 26.34 5.08 -4.70
N HIS A 243 26.62 5.13 -5.98
CA HIS A 243 27.24 6.28 -6.66
C HIS A 243 26.25 6.94 -7.62
N ASN A 244 26.70 8.04 -8.20
CA ASN A 244 25.97 8.73 -9.26
C ASN A 244 25.61 7.75 -10.40
N LYS A 245 24.44 7.98 -11.04
CA LYS A 245 23.87 7.10 -12.07
C LYS A 245 23.36 5.74 -11.54
N TYR A 246 23.15 5.60 -10.24
CA TYR A 246 22.45 4.46 -9.67
C TYR A 246 21.04 4.34 -10.24
N ARG A 247 20.61 3.11 -10.60
CA ARG A 247 19.35 2.88 -11.33
C ARG A 247 18.46 1.86 -10.62
N PRO A 248 17.86 2.22 -9.47
CA PRO A 248 16.91 1.38 -8.76
C PRO A 248 15.50 1.47 -9.36
N GLN A 249 14.57 0.75 -8.74
CA GLN A 249 13.14 0.88 -8.97
C GLN A 249 12.52 1.83 -7.95
N PHE A 250 11.71 2.76 -8.44
CA PHE A 250 10.91 3.69 -7.66
C PHE A 250 9.46 3.19 -7.62
N TYR A 251 8.93 3.01 -6.43
CA TYR A 251 7.55 2.64 -6.20
C TYR A 251 6.74 3.89 -5.90
N LEU A 252 6.04 4.37 -6.91
CA LEU A 252 5.26 5.60 -6.90
C LEU A 252 3.78 5.24 -7.04
N ARG A 253 2.98 5.38 -5.98
CA ARG A 253 1.58 4.93 -5.95
C ARG A 253 1.44 3.44 -6.34
N THR A 254 0.73 3.16 -7.41
CA THR A 254 0.49 1.79 -7.92
C THR A 254 1.54 1.32 -8.94
N MET A 255 2.57 2.13 -9.18
CA MET A 255 3.59 1.88 -10.21
C MET A 255 4.95 1.57 -9.62
N ASP A 256 5.69 0.69 -10.28
CA ASP A 256 7.13 0.53 -10.13
C ASP A 256 7.83 0.93 -11.44
N ILE A 257 8.79 1.82 -11.34
CA ILE A 257 9.50 2.37 -12.50
C ILE A 257 10.99 2.53 -12.23
N THR A 258 11.81 2.20 -13.21
CA THR A 258 13.25 2.46 -13.15
C THR A 258 13.52 3.95 -13.30
N GLY A 259 14.37 4.49 -12.42
CA GLY A 259 14.86 5.86 -12.50
C GLY A 259 16.37 5.91 -12.27
N GLU A 260 17.02 6.87 -12.91
CA GLU A 260 18.44 7.15 -12.72
C GLU A 260 18.60 8.26 -11.68
N VAL A 261 19.44 7.98 -10.67
CA VAL A 261 19.74 8.92 -9.58
C VAL A 261 20.91 9.80 -9.95
N SER A 262 20.75 11.10 -9.80
CA SER A 262 21.82 12.10 -9.85
C SER A 262 22.02 12.65 -8.43
N LEU A 263 23.25 12.57 -7.94
CA LEU A 263 23.66 13.10 -6.64
C LEU A 263 23.96 14.60 -6.73
N PRO A 264 23.84 15.33 -5.62
CA PRO A 264 24.24 16.73 -5.55
C PRO A 264 25.72 16.93 -5.87
N GLU A 265 26.08 18.14 -6.29
CA GLU A 265 27.48 18.50 -6.54
C GLU A 265 28.32 18.33 -5.29
N GLY A 266 29.49 17.69 -5.40
CA GLY A 266 30.38 17.39 -4.29
C GLY A 266 30.04 16.13 -3.49
N VAL A 267 28.99 15.40 -3.86
CA VAL A 267 28.63 14.10 -3.27
C VAL A 267 29.00 12.97 -4.22
N ASP A 268 30.05 12.22 -3.91
CA ASP A 268 30.52 11.12 -4.78
C ASP A 268 29.77 9.82 -4.53
N MET A 269 29.30 9.58 -3.29
CA MET A 269 28.57 8.38 -2.89
C MET A 269 27.60 8.68 -1.76
N VAL A 270 26.63 7.79 -1.58
CA VAL A 270 25.67 7.79 -0.47
C VAL A 270 25.76 6.47 0.28
N MET A 271 25.93 6.54 1.59
CA MET A 271 26.05 5.39 2.48
C MET A 271 24.69 4.94 3.00
N PRO A 272 24.51 3.65 3.35
CA PRO A 272 23.38 3.21 4.17
C PRO A 272 23.30 3.99 5.47
N GLY A 273 22.11 4.55 5.77
CA GLY A 273 21.88 5.43 6.92
C GLY A 273 21.93 6.93 6.61
N ASP A 274 22.30 7.31 5.40
CA ASP A 274 22.35 8.72 5.03
C ASP A 274 20.96 9.27 4.67
N HIS A 275 20.77 10.55 5.00
CA HIS A 275 19.73 11.39 4.44
C HIS A 275 20.34 12.26 3.34
N VAL A 276 19.74 12.23 2.16
CA VAL A 276 20.29 12.97 1.00
C VAL A 276 19.17 13.46 0.09
N THR A 277 19.37 14.63 -0.48
CA THR A 277 18.52 15.13 -1.57
C THR A 277 19.05 14.60 -2.89
N ILE A 278 18.23 13.87 -3.63
CA ILE A 278 18.58 13.32 -4.94
C ILE A 278 17.72 13.91 -6.04
N THR A 279 18.25 13.95 -7.26
CA THR A 279 17.46 14.19 -8.46
C THR A 279 17.26 12.85 -9.18
N VAL A 280 16.02 12.55 -9.56
CA VAL A 280 15.65 11.28 -10.22
C VAL A 280 15.17 11.60 -11.63
N SER A 281 15.67 10.84 -12.61
CA SER A 281 15.19 10.84 -13.99
C SER A 281 14.55 9.49 -14.29
N LEU A 282 13.22 9.50 -14.46
CA LEU A 282 12.43 8.30 -14.76
C LEU A 282 12.46 7.96 -16.24
N ILE A 283 12.31 6.68 -16.57
CA ILE A 283 12.28 6.21 -17.98
C ILE A 283 10.96 6.54 -18.70
N TYR A 284 9.88 6.82 -17.97
CA TYR A 284 8.56 7.24 -18.47
C TYR A 284 8.03 8.38 -17.61
N PRO A 285 7.16 9.27 -18.17
CA PRO A 285 6.50 10.28 -17.38
C PRO A 285 5.49 9.64 -16.41
N VAL A 286 5.44 10.12 -15.19
CA VAL A 286 4.53 9.67 -14.12
C VAL A 286 3.81 10.87 -13.54
N ALA A 287 2.53 10.73 -13.22
CA ALA A 287 1.77 11.75 -12.52
C ALA A 287 2.34 11.96 -11.11
N LEU A 288 2.97 13.11 -10.89
CA LEU A 288 3.65 13.46 -9.64
C LEU A 288 3.13 14.78 -9.10
N ASN A 289 3.08 14.88 -7.79
CA ASN A 289 2.84 16.12 -7.05
C ASN A 289 3.84 16.25 -5.89
N GLU A 290 4.01 17.46 -5.40
CA GLU A 290 4.87 17.71 -4.23
C GLU A 290 4.36 16.95 -3.00
N GLY A 291 5.28 16.47 -2.18
CA GLY A 291 4.98 15.70 -0.98
C GLY A 291 4.61 14.25 -1.21
N LEU A 292 4.61 13.76 -2.46
CA LEU A 292 4.37 12.34 -2.74
C LEU A 292 5.45 11.47 -2.10
N ARG A 293 5.04 10.54 -1.25
CA ARG A 293 5.94 9.53 -0.67
C ARG A 293 6.15 8.39 -1.64
N PHE A 294 7.34 7.80 -1.60
CA PHE A 294 7.70 6.67 -2.44
C PHE A 294 8.73 5.78 -1.76
N ALA A 295 8.90 4.56 -2.27
CA ALA A 295 9.95 3.66 -1.83
C ALA A 295 10.95 3.40 -2.96
N ILE A 296 12.23 3.24 -2.59
CA ILE A 296 13.31 2.83 -3.50
C ILE A 296 13.60 1.36 -3.26
N ARG A 297 13.63 0.56 -4.33
CA ARG A 297 13.89 -0.88 -4.25
C ARG A 297 14.96 -1.34 -5.22
N GLU A 298 15.71 -2.34 -4.79
CA GLU A 298 16.74 -3.02 -5.56
C GLU A 298 16.71 -4.52 -5.29
N GLY A 299 16.69 -5.35 -6.33
CA GLY A 299 16.76 -6.80 -6.19
C GLY A 299 15.71 -7.41 -5.26
N GLY A 300 14.50 -6.82 -5.21
CA GLY A 300 13.41 -7.28 -4.36
C GLY A 300 13.44 -6.76 -2.91
N ARG A 301 14.41 -5.91 -2.54
CA ARG A 301 14.55 -5.28 -1.21
C ARG A 301 14.20 -3.80 -1.27
N THR A 302 13.55 -3.29 -0.22
CA THR A 302 13.44 -1.84 -0.02
C THR A 302 14.77 -1.33 0.51
N VAL A 303 15.29 -0.27 -0.12
CA VAL A 303 16.62 0.29 0.21
C VAL A 303 16.55 1.77 0.58
N GLY A 304 15.38 2.38 0.48
CA GLY A 304 15.15 3.77 0.85
C GLY A 304 13.70 4.17 0.69
#